data_9c60e9a34b8c0b0d0f14f66a8d0f43da
#
_entry.id   9c60e9a34b8c0b0d0f14f66a8d0f43da
#
_cell.length_a   1.000
_cell.length_b   1.000
_cell.length_c   1.000
_cell.angle_alpha   90.00
_cell.angle_beta   90.00
_cell.angle_gamma   90.00
#
_symmetry.space_group_name_H-M   'P 1'
#
loop_
_entity.id
_entity.type
_entity.pdbx_description
1 polymer ?
#
loop_
_entity_poly.entity_id
_entity_poly.type
_entity_poly.pdbx_seq_one_letter_code
_entity_poly.pdbx_strand_id
1 'polypeptide(L)'
;MNTPNITPAACSNVTTGIDVLWEDHDILVCLKPHGYLSEGTQDISQELPAALLAQQHLSVLYPVHRLDRPTAGVMVYAKTRPAAAALCAQLQNEKRDTWKKEYLAVICGIPQSCCGELSDYLYRDPNTAKAYVTTHQRRAAKIARLS
;
A
#
# COMPACT_ATOMS: atom_id res chain seq x y z
N MET A 1 11.33 40.92 2.82
CA MET A 1 11.13 39.55 2.33
C MET A 1 10.09 38.91 3.24
N ASN A 2 8.81 38.86 2.80
CA ASN A 2 7.71 38.32 3.58
C ASN A 2 7.63 36.82 3.34
N THR A 3 7.96 36.03 4.35
CA THR A 3 7.63 34.61 4.37
C THR A 3 6.13 34.46 4.58
N PRO A 4 5.40 33.73 3.71
CA PRO A 4 3.99 33.44 3.95
C PRO A 4 3.86 32.51 5.16
N ASN A 5 3.12 33.00 6.14
CA ASN A 5 2.75 32.23 7.31
C ASN A 5 1.68 31.19 6.90
N ILE A 6 2.14 29.97 6.61
CA ILE A 6 1.23 28.86 6.33
C ILE A 6 0.73 28.34 7.66
N THR A 7 -0.41 28.83 8.09
CA THR A 7 -1.16 28.21 9.20
C THR A 7 -1.59 26.82 8.75
N PRO A 8 -1.18 25.74 9.44
CA PRO A 8 -1.70 24.41 9.11
C PRO A 8 -3.19 24.41 9.37
N ALA A 9 -3.97 24.17 8.34
CA ALA A 9 -5.40 23.93 8.47
C ALA A 9 -5.56 22.78 9.49
N ALA A 10 -6.26 23.05 10.56
CA ALA A 10 -6.60 22.06 11.57
C ALA A 10 -7.39 20.95 10.88
N CYS A 11 -6.75 19.80 10.67
CA CYS A 11 -7.40 18.58 10.23
C CYS A 11 -8.16 18.00 11.43
N SER A 12 -9.26 18.65 11.79
CA SER A 12 -10.21 18.18 12.80
C SER A 12 -11.34 17.44 12.12
N ASN A 13 -11.04 16.23 11.66
CA ASN A 13 -12.03 15.15 11.56
C ASN A 13 -11.27 13.85 11.87
N VAL A 14 -11.18 13.53 13.16
CA VAL A 14 -10.89 12.16 13.59
C VAL A 14 -12.13 11.35 13.24
N THR A 15 -12.21 10.90 12.01
CA THR A 15 -13.13 9.83 11.65
C THR A 15 -12.67 8.61 12.44
N THR A 16 -13.47 8.16 13.38
CA THR A 16 -13.18 7.01 14.26
C THR A 16 -13.22 5.67 13.49
N GLY A 17 -13.11 5.68 12.17
CA GLY A 17 -13.18 4.50 11.31
C GLY A 17 -12.25 4.58 10.10
N ILE A 18 -12.15 3.46 9.40
CA ILE A 18 -11.44 3.35 8.12
C ILE A 18 -12.34 3.86 7.00
N ASP A 19 -11.81 4.73 6.14
CA ASP A 19 -12.54 5.24 4.99
C ASP A 19 -12.75 4.13 3.94
N VAL A 20 -13.99 3.70 3.76
CA VAL A 20 -14.40 2.77 2.71
C VAL A 20 -14.79 3.59 1.49
N LEU A 21 -14.05 3.41 0.38
CA LEU A 21 -14.25 4.14 -0.86
C LEU A 21 -15.28 3.46 -1.78
N TRP A 22 -15.34 2.14 -1.71
CA TRP A 22 -16.25 1.31 -2.49
C TRP A 22 -16.48 -0.02 -1.81
N GLU A 23 -17.69 -0.55 -1.91
CA GLU A 23 -18.04 -1.89 -1.45
C GLU A 23 -19.16 -2.46 -2.30
N ASP A 24 -19.02 -3.72 -2.72
CA ASP A 24 -20.07 -4.51 -3.33
C ASP A 24 -20.11 -5.94 -2.73
N HIS A 25 -20.72 -6.89 -3.45
CA HIS A 25 -20.80 -8.29 -3.03
C HIS A 25 -19.41 -8.95 -2.95
N ASP A 26 -18.50 -8.62 -3.85
CA ASP A 26 -17.26 -9.35 -4.09
C ASP A 26 -16.00 -8.64 -3.58
N ILE A 27 -16.00 -7.29 -3.53
CA ILE A 27 -14.83 -6.50 -3.16
C ILE A 27 -15.16 -5.40 -2.15
N LEU A 28 -14.14 -4.98 -1.43
CA LEU A 28 -14.12 -3.79 -0.60
C LEU A 28 -12.86 -2.99 -0.92
N VAL A 29 -13.03 -1.70 -1.20
CA VAL A 29 -11.95 -0.75 -1.46
C VAL A 29 -11.92 0.28 -0.34
N CYS A 30 -10.77 0.49 0.26
CA CYS A 30 -10.62 1.41 1.38
C CYS A 30 -9.33 2.22 1.30
N LEU A 31 -9.25 3.26 2.09
CA LEU A 31 -8.04 4.03 2.30
C LEU A 31 -7.31 3.52 3.54
N LYS A 32 -6.18 2.84 3.34
CA LYS A 32 -5.34 2.38 4.46
C LYS A 32 -4.66 3.60 5.10
N PRO A 33 -4.87 3.85 6.40
CA PRO A 33 -4.12 4.88 7.10
C PRO A 33 -2.65 4.48 7.30
N HIS A 34 -1.79 5.49 7.50
CA HIS A 34 -0.43 5.28 7.99
C HIS A 34 -0.46 4.49 9.32
N GLY A 35 0.47 3.57 9.49
CA GLY A 35 0.63 2.82 10.73
C GLY A 35 -0.14 1.50 10.80
N TYR A 36 -1.15 1.28 9.95
CA TYR A 36 -1.88 0.02 9.89
C TYR A 36 -1.12 -1.04 9.08
N LEU A 37 -1.21 -2.29 9.52
CA LEU A 37 -0.79 -3.47 8.77
C LEU A 37 -1.86 -3.83 7.73
N SER A 38 -1.42 -4.24 6.55
CA SER A 38 -2.31 -4.65 5.45
C SER A 38 -2.92 -6.03 5.63
N GLU A 39 -2.43 -6.81 6.58
CA GLU A 39 -2.81 -8.19 6.87
C GLU A 39 -3.02 -8.36 8.37
N GLY A 40 -3.72 -9.44 8.75
CA GLY A 40 -4.04 -9.75 10.15
C GLY A 40 -5.50 -9.45 10.49
N THR A 41 -6.04 -10.20 11.44
CA THR A 41 -7.45 -10.12 11.84
C THR A 41 -7.65 -10.16 13.36
N GLN A 42 -6.58 -9.95 14.13
CA GLN A 42 -6.60 -10.09 15.59
C GLN A 42 -6.60 -8.74 16.31
N ASP A 43 -5.89 -7.74 15.78
CA ASP A 43 -5.73 -6.44 16.43
C ASP A 43 -6.42 -5.33 15.62
N ILE A 44 -7.60 -4.91 16.08
CA ILE A 44 -8.39 -3.84 15.45
C ILE A 44 -7.63 -2.51 15.41
N SER A 45 -6.74 -2.27 16.36
CA SER A 45 -6.01 -0.99 16.47
C SER A 45 -4.83 -0.87 15.50
N GLN A 46 -4.34 -1.98 14.94
CA GLN A 46 -3.14 -2.02 14.13
C GLN A 46 -3.30 -2.75 12.80
N GLU A 47 -4.29 -3.61 12.66
CA GLU A 47 -4.52 -4.46 11.51
C GLU A 47 -5.75 -4.00 10.72
N LEU A 48 -5.52 -3.54 9.50
CA LEU A 48 -6.58 -2.98 8.66
C LEU A 48 -7.74 -3.96 8.41
N PRO A 49 -7.50 -5.26 8.09
CA PRO A 49 -8.61 -6.19 7.93
C PRO A 49 -9.43 -6.37 9.21
N ALA A 50 -8.78 -6.42 10.40
CA ALA A 50 -9.49 -6.54 11.66
C ALA A 50 -10.41 -5.34 11.91
N ALA A 51 -9.92 -4.13 11.67
CA ALA A 51 -10.71 -2.90 11.79
C ALA A 51 -11.90 -2.89 10.82
N LEU A 52 -11.68 -3.26 9.56
CA LEU A 52 -12.73 -3.32 8.53
C LEU A 52 -13.78 -4.41 8.81
N LEU A 53 -13.37 -5.61 9.27
CA LEU A 53 -14.28 -6.67 9.66
C LEU A 53 -15.24 -6.21 10.77
N ALA A 54 -14.70 -5.53 11.78
CA ALA A 54 -15.50 -4.98 12.87
C ALA A 54 -16.41 -3.84 12.40
N GLN A 55 -15.88 -2.91 11.60
CA GLN A 55 -16.61 -1.72 11.14
C GLN A 55 -17.76 -2.07 10.18
N GLN A 56 -17.55 -3.01 9.26
CA GLN A 56 -18.51 -3.39 8.22
C GLN A 56 -19.32 -4.63 8.57
N HIS A 57 -19.15 -5.17 9.78
CA HIS A 57 -19.82 -6.41 10.22
C HIS A 57 -19.60 -7.59 9.27
N LEU A 58 -18.39 -7.69 8.69
CA LEU A 58 -18.01 -8.76 7.79
C LEU A 58 -17.39 -9.93 8.55
N SER A 59 -17.53 -11.13 7.99
CA SER A 59 -16.94 -12.34 8.58
C SER A 59 -15.53 -12.64 8.05
N VAL A 60 -15.22 -12.17 6.82
CA VAL A 60 -13.96 -12.49 6.15
C VAL A 60 -13.58 -11.41 5.15
N LEU A 61 -12.27 -11.13 5.07
CA LEU A 61 -11.65 -10.34 4.01
C LEU A 61 -10.36 -11.04 3.56
N TYR A 62 -10.15 -11.09 2.27
CA TYR A 62 -8.97 -11.68 1.64
C TYR A 62 -8.09 -10.57 1.09
N PRO A 63 -6.86 -10.37 1.63
CA PRO A 63 -5.92 -9.42 1.06
C PRO A 63 -5.42 -9.94 -0.29
N VAL A 64 -5.48 -9.10 -1.33
CA VAL A 64 -5.00 -9.44 -2.68
C VAL A 64 -3.67 -8.76 -3.01
N HIS A 65 -3.38 -7.67 -2.32
CA HIS A 65 -2.09 -6.97 -2.35
C HIS A 65 -1.82 -6.34 -0.97
N ARG A 66 -0.65 -5.72 -0.84
CA ARG A 66 -0.26 -5.10 0.44
C ARG A 66 0.44 -3.77 0.23
N LEU A 67 0.31 -2.90 1.20
CA LEU A 67 1.13 -1.71 1.42
C LEU A 67 1.92 -1.90 2.71
N ASP A 68 3.11 -1.36 2.76
CA ASP A 68 3.91 -1.38 3.98
C ASP A 68 3.24 -0.57 5.10
N ARG A 69 3.57 -0.89 6.34
CA ARG A 69 2.97 -0.24 7.52
C ARG A 69 3.03 1.31 7.47
N PRO A 70 4.16 1.95 7.10
CA PRO A 70 4.25 3.41 7.01
C PRO A 70 3.58 4.00 5.75
N THR A 71 3.14 3.17 4.80
CA THR A 71 2.52 3.67 3.56
C THR A 71 1.01 3.78 3.75
N ALA A 72 0.47 4.96 3.51
CA ALA A 72 -0.97 5.18 3.36
C ALA A 72 -1.37 5.05 1.89
N GLY A 73 -2.63 4.66 1.61
CA GLY A 73 -3.11 4.59 0.24
C GLY A 73 -4.26 3.61 0.05
N VAL A 74 -4.71 3.52 -1.19
CA VAL A 74 -5.85 2.68 -1.57
C VAL A 74 -5.49 1.20 -1.48
N MET A 75 -6.35 0.45 -0.81
CA MET A 75 -6.27 -1.00 -0.67
C MET A 75 -7.56 -1.66 -1.17
N VAL A 76 -7.40 -2.79 -1.82
CA VAL A 76 -8.51 -3.64 -2.27
C VAL A 76 -8.47 -4.97 -1.52
N TYR A 77 -9.59 -5.34 -0.95
CA TYR A 77 -9.82 -6.66 -0.35
C TYR A 77 -10.92 -7.39 -1.12
N ALA A 78 -10.77 -8.69 -1.27
CA ALA A 78 -11.87 -9.51 -1.73
C ALA A 78 -12.73 -9.98 -0.55
N LYS A 79 -14.04 -10.07 -0.75
CA LYS A 79 -15.01 -10.58 0.22
C LYS A 79 -15.31 -12.06 -0.02
N THR A 80 -15.00 -12.55 -1.21
CA THR A 80 -15.21 -13.94 -1.62
C THR A 80 -13.90 -14.57 -2.14
N ARG A 81 -13.78 -15.90 -1.98
CA ARG A 81 -12.61 -16.64 -2.51
C ARG A 81 -12.47 -16.57 -4.03
N PRO A 82 -13.57 -16.68 -4.82
CA PRO A 82 -13.49 -16.52 -6.28
C PRO A 82 -12.97 -15.13 -6.68
N ALA A 83 -13.45 -14.07 -6.04
CA ALA A 83 -12.97 -12.70 -6.29
C ALA A 83 -11.48 -12.55 -5.92
N ALA A 84 -11.05 -13.11 -4.79
CA ALA A 84 -9.64 -13.11 -4.40
C ALA A 84 -8.77 -13.80 -5.45
N ALA A 85 -9.16 -14.97 -5.93
CA ALA A 85 -8.42 -15.71 -6.96
C ALA A 85 -8.34 -14.92 -8.28
N ALA A 86 -9.46 -14.31 -8.70
CA ALA A 86 -9.51 -13.50 -9.92
C ALA A 86 -8.63 -12.26 -9.84
N LEU A 87 -8.66 -11.53 -8.73
CA LEU A 87 -7.84 -10.35 -8.51
C LEU A 87 -6.34 -10.71 -8.41
N CYS A 88 -6.00 -11.78 -7.68
CA CYS A 88 -4.61 -12.27 -7.63
C CYS A 88 -4.08 -12.68 -9.01
N ALA A 89 -4.90 -13.34 -9.83
CA ALA A 89 -4.52 -13.71 -11.19
C ALA A 89 -4.28 -12.48 -12.08
N GLN A 90 -5.08 -11.42 -11.92
CA GLN A 90 -4.87 -10.14 -12.62
C GLN A 90 -3.57 -9.47 -12.17
N LEU A 91 -3.28 -9.43 -10.87
CA LEU A 91 -2.07 -8.82 -10.31
C LEU A 91 -0.79 -9.54 -10.73
N GLN A 92 -0.86 -10.86 -10.96
CA GLN A 92 0.29 -11.67 -11.42
C GLN A 92 0.50 -11.60 -12.93
N ASN A 93 -0.47 -11.10 -13.69
CA ASN A 93 -0.39 -11.06 -15.14
C ASN A 93 0.20 -9.74 -15.63
N GLU A 94 1.52 -9.64 -15.63
CA GLU A 94 2.28 -8.46 -16.08
C GLU A 94 2.01 -8.06 -17.55
N LYS A 95 1.45 -8.98 -18.35
CA LYS A 95 1.15 -8.73 -19.78
C LYS A 95 -0.18 -8.01 -19.99
N ARG A 96 -1.06 -7.99 -18.98
CA ARG A 96 -2.30 -7.23 -19.02
C ARG A 96 -2.12 -6.01 -18.13
N ASP A 97 -2.04 -4.84 -18.71
CA ASP A 97 -1.99 -3.54 -18.02
C ASP A 97 -3.35 -3.22 -17.34
N THR A 98 -3.80 -4.18 -16.50
CA THR A 98 -5.10 -4.09 -15.81
C THR A 98 -4.99 -3.43 -14.45
N TRP A 99 -3.77 -3.42 -13.86
CA TRP A 99 -3.50 -2.78 -12.58
C TRP A 99 -2.35 -1.79 -12.71
N LYS A 100 -2.66 -0.51 -12.47
CA LYS A 100 -1.64 0.51 -12.27
C LYS A 100 -1.41 0.70 -10.78
N LYS A 101 -0.14 0.70 -10.37
CA LYS A 101 0.30 1.01 -9.01
C LYS A 101 1.08 2.31 -9.06
N GLU A 102 0.43 3.38 -8.64
CA GLU A 102 1.03 4.72 -8.61
C GLU A 102 1.24 5.15 -7.16
N TYR A 103 2.36 5.80 -6.90
CA TYR A 103 2.73 6.26 -5.57
C TYR A 103 3.15 7.72 -5.61
N LEU A 104 2.78 8.46 -4.57
CA LEU A 104 3.30 9.78 -4.29
C LEU A 104 4.35 9.67 -3.20
N ALA A 105 5.52 10.28 -3.42
CA ALA A 105 6.60 10.30 -2.46
C ALA A 105 7.14 11.71 -2.28
N VAL A 106 7.47 12.06 -1.04
CA VAL A 106 8.23 13.26 -0.73
C VAL A 106 9.72 12.92 -0.82
N ILE A 107 10.45 13.66 -1.63
CA ILE A 107 11.88 13.46 -1.84
C ILE A 107 12.68 14.66 -1.33
N CYS A 108 13.96 14.42 -1.01
CA CYS A 108 14.92 15.50 -0.71
C CYS A 108 15.58 15.99 -1.99
N GLY A 109 15.61 17.31 -2.17
CA GLY A 109 16.24 17.94 -3.34
C GLY A 109 15.34 17.99 -4.57
N ILE A 110 15.95 18.34 -5.69
CA ILE A 110 15.28 18.47 -6.99
C ILE A 110 15.86 17.38 -7.91
N PRO A 111 15.03 16.51 -8.50
CA PRO A 111 15.51 15.50 -9.43
C PRO A 111 16.08 16.17 -10.71
N GLN A 112 17.11 15.60 -11.30
CA GLN A 112 17.72 16.11 -12.54
C GLN A 112 16.77 16.01 -13.74
N SER A 113 15.84 15.04 -13.72
CA SER A 113 14.81 14.86 -14.73
C SER A 113 13.46 14.75 -14.05
N CYS A 114 12.41 15.27 -14.69
CA CYS A 114 11.02 15.17 -14.21
C CYS A 114 10.40 13.80 -14.46
N CYS A 115 11.04 12.94 -15.25
CA CYS A 115 10.59 11.58 -15.54
C CYS A 115 11.81 10.67 -15.82
N GLY A 116 11.63 9.37 -15.63
CA GLY A 116 12.68 8.39 -15.86
C GLY A 116 12.35 7.05 -15.24
N GLU A 117 13.23 6.07 -15.46
CA GLU A 117 13.14 4.76 -14.82
C GLU A 117 14.27 4.59 -13.82
N LEU A 118 13.92 4.08 -12.64
CA LEU A 118 14.89 3.62 -11.65
C LEU A 118 14.90 2.09 -11.66
N SER A 119 16.09 1.50 -11.74
CA SER A 119 16.27 0.05 -11.73
C SER A 119 17.40 -0.32 -10.79
N ASP A 120 17.07 -0.96 -9.69
CA ASP A 120 18.01 -1.30 -8.64
C ASP A 120 17.92 -2.77 -8.24
N TYR A 121 19.02 -3.33 -7.72
CA TYR A 121 18.99 -4.60 -7.04
C TYR A 121 18.67 -4.40 -5.56
N LEU A 122 17.55 -4.95 -5.11
CA LEU A 122 17.15 -4.93 -3.71
C LEU A 122 17.47 -6.27 -3.03
N TYR A 123 18.27 -6.20 -1.98
CA TYR A 123 18.55 -7.31 -1.09
C TYR A 123 17.81 -7.11 0.22
N ARG A 124 17.03 -8.10 0.63
CA ARG A 124 16.39 -8.11 1.95
C ARG A 124 17.21 -8.98 2.90
N ASP A 125 17.72 -8.37 3.95
CA ASP A 125 18.44 -9.07 5.02
C ASP A 125 17.43 -9.92 5.82
N PRO A 126 17.63 -11.26 5.88
CA PRO A 126 16.72 -12.15 6.59
C PRO A 126 16.71 -11.93 8.12
N ASN A 127 17.78 -11.40 8.68
CA ASN A 127 17.90 -11.21 10.12
C ASN A 127 17.25 -9.90 10.59
N THR A 128 17.41 -8.83 9.82
CA THR A 128 16.90 -7.50 10.18
C THR A 128 15.58 -7.17 9.47
N ALA A 129 15.18 -7.97 8.48
CA ALA A 129 14.07 -7.76 7.57
C ALA A 129 14.13 -6.42 6.79
N LYS A 130 15.26 -5.71 6.81
CA LYS A 130 15.50 -4.47 6.09
C LYS A 130 15.89 -4.74 4.64
N ALA A 131 15.43 -3.87 3.73
CA ALA A 131 15.82 -3.89 2.33
C ALA A 131 16.95 -2.87 2.09
N TYR A 132 17.94 -3.28 1.31
CA TYR A 132 19.09 -2.46 0.93
C TYR A 132 19.27 -2.48 -0.58
N VAL A 133 19.57 -1.33 -1.16
CA VAL A 133 20.04 -1.24 -2.55
C VAL A 133 21.45 -1.82 -2.61
N THR A 134 21.70 -2.69 -3.58
CA THR A 134 23.02 -3.28 -3.82
C THR A 134 23.48 -3.01 -5.24
N THR A 135 24.78 -2.71 -5.41
CA THR A 135 25.37 -2.45 -6.71
C THR A 135 25.61 -3.71 -7.55
N HIS A 136 25.49 -4.89 -6.96
CA HIS A 136 25.77 -6.17 -7.62
C HIS A 136 24.62 -7.15 -7.41
N GLN A 137 24.40 -7.97 -8.41
CA GLN A 137 23.47 -9.08 -8.31
C GLN A 137 23.99 -10.11 -7.30
N ARG A 138 23.43 -10.10 -6.10
CA ARG A 138 23.66 -11.15 -5.09
C ARG A 138 22.64 -12.25 -5.24
N ARG A 139 22.95 -13.48 -4.80
CA ARG A 139 22.10 -14.68 -4.94
C ARG A 139 20.65 -14.53 -4.47
N ALA A 140 20.36 -13.56 -3.61
CA ALA A 140 19.02 -13.28 -3.08
C ALA A 140 18.50 -11.86 -3.40
N ALA A 141 19.21 -11.09 -4.23
CA ALA A 141 18.76 -9.76 -4.63
C ALA A 141 17.78 -9.85 -5.81
N LYS A 142 16.70 -9.08 -5.72
CA LYS A 142 15.69 -8.96 -6.78
C LYS A 142 15.81 -7.62 -7.47
N ILE A 143 15.60 -7.59 -8.78
CA ILE A 143 15.50 -6.33 -9.52
C ILE A 143 14.19 -5.66 -9.14
N ALA A 144 14.26 -4.39 -8.73
CA ALA A 144 13.14 -3.50 -8.56
C ALA A 144 13.19 -2.42 -9.64
N ARG A 145 12.05 -2.14 -10.25
CA ARG A 145 11.90 -1.09 -11.28
C ARG A 145 10.80 -0.15 -10.84
N LEU A 146 11.04 1.14 -11.07
CA LEU A 146 10.11 2.23 -10.83
C LEU A 146 10.17 3.18 -12.03
N SER A 147 9.03 3.55 -12.58
CA SER A 147 8.91 4.50 -13.68
C SER A 147 7.97 5.64 -13.32
#